data_10854f9b6b252f15f66c27ba17729baa
#
_entry.id   10854f9b6b252f15f66c27ba17729baa
#
_cell.length_a   1.000
_cell.length_b   1.000
_cell.length_c   1.000
_cell.angle_alpha   90.00
_cell.angle_beta   90.00
_cell.angle_gamma   90.00
#
_symmetry.space_group_name_H-M   'P 1'
#
loop_
_entity.id
_entity.type
_entity.pdbx_description
1 polymer ?
#
loop_
_entity_poly.entity_id
_entity_poly.type
_entity_poly.pdbx_seq_one_letter_code
_entity_poly.pdbx_strand_id
1 'polypeptide(L)'
;MKPLGSYSWFKKAMNKYWYPFVTRRWDQDDVVFLNWGYEEDPPMGLPLAPEDEPNRYCIQLYHRTATQTDLSGKKVLEPSCGHGGGGAYVMKTLHPASYTGLDFNPDGVAFAKRRYDLPGLDFVHGDAENLPFPDESFDAVLNVEASHAYPHFDRFLSEMVRVLRPGGHFLYVDFRGFLEYDAWDAALAGLPLRMESKREINPDVLRGLDNNSGKYLDLVGSRLPVLLRPFGRLFAGAPDTLMYKELQRGRLSYRMYHFIKD
;
A
#
# COMPACT_ATOMS: atom_id res chain seq x y z
N MET A 1 18.73 0.68 21.03
CA MET A 1 17.33 1.14 21.24
C MET A 1 16.55 0.83 19.95
N LYS A 2 15.43 0.12 20.03
CA LYS A 2 14.59 -0.13 18.83
C LYS A 2 14.05 1.21 18.29
N PRO A 3 13.97 1.42 16.98
CA PRO A 3 13.37 2.63 16.42
C PRO A 3 11.90 2.78 16.87
N LEU A 4 11.43 4.02 17.00
CA LEU A 4 10.09 4.33 17.52
C LEU A 4 8.99 3.60 16.75
N GLY A 5 9.14 3.49 15.41
CA GLY A 5 8.20 2.80 14.52
C GLY A 5 8.11 1.28 14.70
N SER A 6 9.05 0.65 15.44
CA SER A 6 8.99 -0.79 15.76
C SER A 6 8.13 -1.13 16.98
N TYR A 7 7.61 -0.11 17.69
CA TYR A 7 6.75 -0.34 18.85
C TYR A 7 5.29 -0.47 18.44
N SER A 8 4.68 -1.58 18.81
CA SER A 8 3.26 -1.87 18.50
C SER A 8 2.29 -0.75 18.95
N TRP A 9 2.53 -0.13 20.13
CA TRP A 9 1.70 0.97 20.59
C TRP A 9 1.77 2.21 19.69
N PHE A 10 2.96 2.50 19.13
CA PHE A 10 3.14 3.63 18.19
C PHE A 10 2.38 3.38 16.90
N LYS A 11 2.49 2.18 16.32
CA LYS A 11 1.72 1.77 15.14
C LYS A 11 0.21 1.88 15.38
N LYS A 12 -0.26 1.41 16.54
CA LYS A 12 -1.68 1.55 16.95
C LYS A 12 -2.12 3.01 17.04
N ALA A 13 -1.30 3.88 17.63
CA ALA A 13 -1.58 5.30 17.72
C ALA A 13 -1.62 5.98 16.34
N MET A 14 -0.70 5.64 15.45
CA MET A 14 -0.70 6.11 14.05
C MET A 14 -2.01 5.72 13.35
N ASN A 15 -2.39 4.44 13.39
CA ASN A 15 -3.59 3.95 12.75
C ASN A 15 -4.86 4.57 13.34
N LYS A 16 -4.90 4.79 14.66
CA LYS A 16 -6.09 5.30 15.35
C LYS A 16 -6.28 6.82 15.23
N TYR A 17 -5.18 7.59 15.15
CA TYR A 17 -5.25 9.06 15.25
C TYR A 17 -4.70 9.78 14.03
N TRP A 18 -3.54 9.36 13.50
CA TRP A 18 -2.87 10.07 12.42
C TRP A 18 -3.59 9.89 11.07
N TYR A 19 -3.83 8.65 10.65
CA TYR A 19 -4.50 8.41 9.37
C TYR A 19 -5.92 9.02 9.29
N PRO A 20 -6.80 8.87 10.31
CA PRO A 20 -8.09 9.58 10.29
C PRO A 20 -7.95 11.11 10.29
N PHE A 21 -6.96 11.66 11.02
CA PHE A 21 -6.70 13.10 11.01
C PHE A 21 -6.28 13.59 9.61
N VAL A 22 -5.39 12.87 8.96
CA VAL A 22 -4.93 13.19 7.60
C VAL A 22 -6.09 13.06 6.60
N THR A 23 -6.86 11.97 6.65
CA THR A 23 -8.02 11.76 5.78
C THR A 23 -9.01 12.92 5.86
N ARG A 24 -9.41 13.33 7.07
CA ARG A 24 -10.34 14.46 7.25
C ARG A 24 -9.81 15.78 6.74
N ARG A 25 -8.49 15.98 6.76
CA ARG A 25 -7.84 17.20 6.23
C ARG A 25 -7.75 17.21 4.71
N TRP A 26 -7.63 16.05 4.10
CA TRP A 26 -7.43 15.88 2.66
C TRP A 26 -8.67 15.37 1.91
N ASP A 27 -9.81 15.26 2.58
CA ASP A 27 -11.08 14.77 2.01
C ASP A 27 -11.54 15.60 0.78
N GLN A 28 -11.14 16.86 0.68
CA GLN A 28 -11.47 17.77 -0.42
C GLN A 28 -10.40 17.86 -1.51
N ASP A 29 -9.25 17.21 -1.34
CA ASP A 29 -8.07 17.43 -2.18
C ASP A 29 -7.80 16.30 -3.18
N ASP A 30 -8.74 15.40 -3.41
CA ASP A 30 -8.58 14.26 -4.32
C ASP A 30 -7.32 13.40 -4.05
N VAL A 31 -6.91 13.31 -2.78
CA VAL A 31 -5.80 12.45 -2.37
C VAL A 31 -6.32 11.02 -2.29
N VAL A 32 -6.24 10.33 -3.41
CA VAL A 32 -6.79 8.98 -3.57
C VAL A 32 -5.75 7.88 -3.40
N PHE A 33 -4.46 8.23 -3.36
CA PHE A 33 -3.34 7.32 -3.11
C PHE A 33 -2.49 7.82 -1.94
N LEU A 34 -1.97 6.87 -1.15
CA LEU A 34 -1.13 7.15 0.03
C LEU A 34 0.26 6.50 -0.06
N ASN A 35 0.60 5.87 -1.19
CA ASN A 35 1.90 5.27 -1.42
C ASN A 35 2.91 6.27 -1.99
N TRP A 36 4.20 5.94 -1.91
CA TRP A 36 5.30 6.81 -2.33
C TRP A 36 5.49 6.89 -3.84
N GLY A 37 4.93 5.93 -4.59
CA GLY A 37 5.06 5.87 -6.04
C GLY A 37 6.24 5.04 -6.53
N TYR A 38 6.32 4.90 -7.86
CA TYR A 38 7.24 4.01 -8.56
C TYR A 38 7.46 4.47 -9.99
N GLU A 39 8.70 4.44 -10.49
CA GLU A 39 9.02 4.65 -11.90
C GLU A 39 10.20 3.77 -12.31
N GLU A 40 10.11 3.11 -13.44
CA GLU A 40 11.16 2.26 -14.01
C GLU A 40 12.22 3.07 -14.80
N ASP A 41 13.32 2.43 -15.14
CA ASP A 41 14.30 2.92 -16.08
C ASP A 41 14.60 1.80 -17.09
N PRO A 42 14.21 1.97 -18.38
CA PRO A 42 13.51 3.11 -18.97
C PRO A 42 12.10 3.32 -18.38
N PRO A 43 11.53 4.55 -18.46
CA PRO A 43 10.21 4.86 -17.92
C PRO A 43 9.12 3.91 -18.38
N MET A 44 8.22 3.53 -17.46
CA MET A 44 7.16 2.54 -17.73
C MET A 44 6.23 2.96 -18.88
N GLY A 45 6.02 4.27 -19.08
CA GLY A 45 5.17 4.78 -20.17
C GLY A 45 3.72 4.30 -20.11
N LEU A 46 3.21 4.05 -18.91
CA LEU A 46 1.85 3.53 -18.73
C LEU A 46 0.81 4.50 -19.32
N PRO A 47 -0.04 4.06 -20.26
CA PRO A 47 -1.09 4.90 -20.78
C PRO A 47 -2.16 5.13 -19.71
N LEU A 48 -2.37 6.40 -19.35
CA LEU A 48 -3.35 6.81 -18.32
C LEU A 48 -4.35 7.80 -18.92
N ALA A 49 -5.56 7.81 -18.36
CA ALA A 49 -6.51 8.88 -18.62
C ALA A 49 -6.01 10.21 -18.02
N PRO A 50 -6.40 11.37 -18.60
CA PRO A 50 -5.94 12.67 -18.12
C PRO A 50 -6.19 12.92 -16.63
N GLU A 51 -7.29 12.41 -16.08
CA GLU A 51 -7.65 12.51 -14.67
C GLU A 51 -6.74 11.67 -13.75
N ASP A 52 -6.12 10.61 -14.26
CA ASP A 52 -5.22 9.72 -13.52
C ASP A 52 -3.76 10.18 -13.57
N GLU A 53 -3.38 11.02 -14.55
CA GLU A 53 -2.02 11.53 -14.72
C GLU A 53 -1.42 12.18 -13.46
N PRO A 54 -2.15 12.97 -12.67
CA PRO A 54 -1.62 13.53 -11.44
C PRO A 54 -1.22 12.48 -10.38
N ASN A 55 -1.63 11.23 -10.56
CA ASN A 55 -1.34 10.11 -9.67
C ASN A 55 -0.46 9.03 -10.35
N ARG A 56 0.13 9.34 -11.50
CA ARG A 56 0.89 8.40 -12.36
C ARG A 56 1.79 7.47 -11.55
N TYR A 57 2.69 8.02 -10.75
CA TYR A 57 3.69 7.23 -10.05
C TYR A 57 3.09 6.34 -8.95
N CYS A 58 2.05 6.79 -8.28
CA CYS A 58 1.30 5.96 -7.33
C CYS A 58 0.58 4.81 -8.04
N ILE A 59 -0.02 5.08 -9.18
CA ILE A 59 -0.67 4.09 -10.04
C ILE A 59 0.34 3.07 -10.57
N GLN A 60 1.53 3.49 -10.97
CA GLN A 60 2.57 2.60 -11.46
C GLN A 60 3.01 1.56 -10.42
N LEU A 61 3.07 1.91 -9.13
CA LEU A 61 3.33 0.94 -8.06
C LEU A 61 2.22 -0.11 -7.98
N TYR A 62 0.95 0.31 -8.03
CA TYR A 62 -0.20 -0.60 -8.07
C TYR A 62 -0.16 -1.48 -9.32
N HIS A 63 0.05 -0.88 -10.48
CA HIS A 63 0.12 -1.61 -11.74
C HIS A 63 1.19 -2.68 -11.70
N ARG A 64 2.41 -2.31 -11.31
CA ARG A 64 3.54 -3.25 -11.27
C ARG A 64 3.31 -4.38 -10.28
N THR A 65 2.70 -4.08 -9.12
CA THR A 65 2.40 -5.10 -8.12
C THR A 65 1.27 -6.03 -8.59
N ALA A 66 0.20 -5.48 -9.15
CA ALA A 66 -0.97 -6.23 -9.57
C ALA A 66 -0.73 -7.08 -10.81
N THR A 67 0.13 -6.63 -11.74
CA THR A 67 0.44 -7.34 -13.00
C THR A 67 1.50 -8.44 -12.85
N GLN A 68 1.90 -8.80 -11.64
CA GLN A 68 2.71 -10.01 -11.40
C GLN A 68 1.93 -11.30 -11.73
N THR A 69 0.61 -11.21 -11.83
CA THR A 69 -0.28 -12.29 -12.31
C THR A 69 -1.45 -11.68 -13.10
N ASP A 70 -2.15 -12.50 -13.85
CA ASP A 70 -3.42 -12.08 -14.49
C ASP A 70 -4.54 -12.04 -13.44
N LEU A 71 -5.11 -10.87 -13.22
CA LEU A 71 -6.24 -10.65 -12.30
C LEU A 71 -7.61 -10.67 -13.01
N SER A 72 -7.66 -10.80 -14.35
CA SER A 72 -8.92 -10.81 -15.10
C SER A 72 -9.84 -11.92 -14.59
N GLY A 73 -11.09 -11.58 -14.28
CA GLY A 73 -12.11 -12.49 -13.76
C GLY A 73 -11.86 -13.02 -12.33
N LYS A 74 -10.83 -12.59 -11.62
CA LYS A 74 -10.49 -13.03 -10.26
C LYS A 74 -11.23 -12.21 -9.19
N LYS A 75 -11.42 -12.82 -8.01
CA LYS A 75 -11.87 -12.14 -6.80
C LYS A 75 -10.64 -11.63 -6.04
N VAL A 76 -10.50 -10.32 -5.94
CA VAL A 76 -9.34 -9.66 -5.32
C VAL A 76 -9.72 -9.02 -3.99
N LEU A 77 -8.86 -9.19 -2.98
CA LEU A 77 -8.91 -8.47 -1.71
C LEU A 77 -7.70 -7.53 -1.60
N GLU A 78 -7.92 -6.33 -1.14
CA GLU A 78 -6.87 -5.41 -0.72
C GLU A 78 -7.05 -5.02 0.75
N PRO A 79 -6.29 -5.62 1.70
CA PRO A 79 -6.22 -5.11 3.06
C PRO A 79 -5.46 -3.78 3.11
N SER A 80 -6.03 -2.80 3.83
CA SER A 80 -5.53 -1.43 3.95
C SER A 80 -5.49 -0.67 2.63
N CYS A 81 -6.66 -0.60 1.97
CA CYS A 81 -6.85 0.06 0.68
C CYS A 81 -6.80 1.61 0.74
N GLY A 82 -6.67 2.20 1.94
CA GLY A 82 -6.64 3.63 2.15
C GLY A 82 -7.89 4.33 1.59
N HIS A 83 -7.69 5.23 0.64
CA HIS A 83 -8.75 6.00 -0.01
C HIS A 83 -9.31 5.34 -1.29
N GLY A 84 -8.91 4.10 -1.59
CA GLY A 84 -9.51 3.29 -2.65
C GLY A 84 -9.03 3.55 -4.08
N GLY A 85 -8.07 4.45 -4.29
CA GLY A 85 -7.55 4.78 -5.63
C GLY A 85 -6.95 3.57 -6.35
N GLY A 86 -6.22 2.72 -5.61
CA GLY A 86 -5.63 1.49 -6.15
C GLY A 86 -6.68 0.52 -6.64
N GLY A 87 -7.71 0.25 -5.81
CA GLY A 87 -8.81 -0.63 -6.16
C GLY A 87 -9.59 -0.14 -7.39
N ALA A 88 -9.88 1.16 -7.45
CA ALA A 88 -10.57 1.75 -8.60
C ALA A 88 -9.74 1.62 -9.89
N TYR A 89 -8.42 1.84 -9.81
CA TYR A 89 -7.51 1.64 -10.93
C TYR A 89 -7.49 0.17 -11.40
N VAL A 90 -7.31 -0.78 -10.48
CA VAL A 90 -7.26 -2.21 -10.81
C VAL A 90 -8.57 -2.68 -11.44
N MET A 91 -9.73 -2.27 -10.90
CA MET A 91 -11.04 -2.58 -11.49
C MET A 91 -11.17 -2.10 -12.92
N LYS A 92 -10.81 -0.85 -13.19
CA LYS A 92 -10.92 -0.23 -14.53
C LYS A 92 -9.95 -0.84 -15.54
N THR A 93 -8.76 -1.27 -15.12
CA THR A 93 -7.67 -1.59 -16.04
C THR A 93 -7.38 -3.09 -16.16
N LEU A 94 -7.53 -3.85 -15.06
CA LEU A 94 -7.18 -5.28 -15.01
C LEU A 94 -8.42 -6.19 -14.95
N HIS A 95 -9.62 -5.61 -14.85
CA HIS A 95 -10.90 -6.28 -14.99
C HIS A 95 -11.10 -7.53 -14.10
N PRO A 96 -10.79 -7.49 -12.79
CA PRO A 96 -11.14 -8.59 -11.91
C PRO A 96 -12.68 -8.74 -11.84
N ALA A 97 -13.16 -9.94 -11.48
CA ALA A 97 -14.59 -10.18 -11.30
C ALA A 97 -15.16 -9.37 -10.12
N SER A 98 -14.36 -9.20 -9.07
CA SER A 98 -14.66 -8.30 -7.96
C SER A 98 -13.38 -7.84 -7.27
N TYR A 99 -13.44 -6.66 -6.66
CA TYR A 99 -12.37 -6.11 -5.84
C TYR A 99 -12.95 -5.59 -4.53
N THR A 100 -12.47 -6.13 -3.42
CA THR A 100 -12.86 -5.71 -2.08
C THR A 100 -11.69 -4.99 -1.42
N GLY A 101 -11.82 -3.68 -1.21
CA GLY A 101 -10.90 -2.90 -0.41
C GLY A 101 -11.32 -2.94 1.06
N LEU A 102 -10.43 -3.30 1.98
CA LEU A 102 -10.67 -3.22 3.40
C LEU A 102 -9.72 -2.20 4.03
N ASP A 103 -10.22 -1.36 4.93
CA ASP A 103 -9.35 -0.44 5.67
C ASP A 103 -9.79 -0.30 7.13
N PHE A 104 -8.82 -0.07 8.01
CA PHE A 104 -9.06 0.15 9.44
C PHE A 104 -9.58 1.56 9.74
N ASN A 105 -9.36 2.52 8.83
CA ASN A 105 -9.82 3.90 8.94
C ASN A 105 -11.24 4.05 8.38
N PRO A 106 -12.28 4.21 9.21
CA PRO A 106 -13.66 4.34 8.74
C PRO A 106 -13.88 5.59 7.88
N ASP A 107 -13.12 6.67 8.10
CA ASP A 107 -13.21 7.89 7.29
C ASP A 107 -12.65 7.64 5.88
N GLY A 108 -11.57 6.84 5.75
CA GLY A 108 -11.02 6.41 4.46
C GLY A 108 -12.01 5.54 3.68
N VAL A 109 -12.63 4.56 4.35
CA VAL A 109 -13.67 3.73 3.75
C VAL A 109 -14.87 4.56 3.29
N ALA A 110 -15.34 5.50 4.12
CA ALA A 110 -16.44 6.39 3.76
C ALA A 110 -16.07 7.29 2.57
N PHE A 111 -14.84 7.80 2.50
CA PHE A 111 -14.32 8.55 1.35
C PHE A 111 -14.34 7.68 0.09
N ALA A 112 -13.76 6.48 0.14
CA ALA A 112 -13.67 5.58 -1.00
C ALA A 112 -15.07 5.22 -1.55
N LYS A 113 -16.03 4.90 -0.68
CA LYS A 113 -17.42 4.62 -1.06
C LYS A 113 -18.12 5.80 -1.74
N ARG A 114 -17.86 7.03 -1.29
CA ARG A 114 -18.43 8.23 -1.93
C ARG A 114 -17.79 8.53 -3.29
N ARG A 115 -16.50 8.22 -3.42
CA ARG A 115 -15.70 8.57 -4.60
C ARG A 115 -15.87 7.59 -5.75
N TYR A 116 -16.04 6.31 -5.44
CA TYR A 116 -16.03 5.24 -6.43
C TYR A 116 -17.32 4.43 -6.39
N ASP A 117 -18.05 4.47 -7.50
CA ASP A 117 -19.22 3.64 -7.79
C ASP A 117 -18.94 2.84 -9.06
N LEU A 118 -18.26 1.70 -8.92
CA LEU A 118 -17.88 0.82 -10.01
C LEU A 118 -18.46 -0.58 -9.75
N PRO A 119 -19.11 -1.20 -10.75
CA PRO A 119 -19.60 -2.57 -10.62
C PRO A 119 -18.49 -3.54 -10.17
N GLY A 120 -18.71 -4.28 -9.12
CA GLY A 120 -17.75 -5.25 -8.58
C GLY A 120 -16.69 -4.66 -7.63
N LEU A 121 -16.66 -3.35 -7.41
CA LEU A 121 -15.81 -2.70 -6.42
C LEU A 121 -16.60 -2.45 -5.13
N ASP A 122 -16.10 -2.93 -4.00
CA ASP A 122 -16.66 -2.62 -2.69
C ASP A 122 -15.57 -2.26 -1.69
N PHE A 123 -15.94 -1.49 -0.65
CA PHE A 123 -15.04 -1.08 0.42
C PHE A 123 -15.64 -1.46 1.77
N VAL A 124 -14.84 -2.05 2.66
CA VAL A 124 -15.28 -2.59 3.96
C VAL A 124 -14.41 -2.03 5.07
N HIS A 125 -15.03 -1.57 6.16
CA HIS A 125 -14.29 -1.24 7.38
C HIS A 125 -13.91 -2.52 8.10
N GLY A 126 -12.62 -2.71 8.42
CA GLY A 126 -12.13 -3.90 9.10
C GLY A 126 -10.65 -3.83 9.45
N ASP A 127 -10.19 -4.88 10.13
CA ASP A 127 -8.80 -5.04 10.57
C ASP A 127 -8.11 -6.09 9.69
N ALA A 128 -6.97 -5.71 9.10
CA ALA A 128 -6.15 -6.62 8.29
C ALA A 128 -5.55 -7.78 9.10
N GLU A 129 -5.46 -7.63 10.43
CA GLU A 129 -5.02 -8.67 11.37
C GLU A 129 -6.16 -9.59 11.84
N ASN A 130 -7.41 -9.34 11.41
CA ASN A 130 -8.59 -10.13 11.70
C ASN A 130 -9.67 -9.89 10.63
N LEU A 131 -9.52 -10.50 9.47
CA LEU A 131 -10.37 -10.26 8.31
C LEU A 131 -11.78 -10.84 8.48
N PRO A 132 -12.84 -10.06 8.19
CA PRO A 132 -14.22 -10.53 8.31
C PRO A 132 -14.69 -11.36 7.10
N PHE A 133 -13.80 -12.15 6.53
CA PHE A 133 -14.08 -12.98 5.35
C PHE A 133 -13.85 -14.46 5.66
N PRO A 134 -14.58 -15.38 5.00
CA PRO A 134 -14.36 -16.82 5.13
C PRO A 134 -12.99 -17.24 4.62
N ASP A 135 -12.56 -18.44 5.03
CA ASP A 135 -11.40 -19.10 4.46
C ASP A 135 -11.59 -19.29 2.95
N GLU A 136 -10.50 -19.24 2.20
CA GLU A 136 -10.45 -19.55 0.77
C GLU A 136 -11.48 -18.77 -0.07
N SER A 137 -11.71 -17.50 0.27
CA SER A 137 -12.73 -16.67 -0.39
C SER A 137 -12.21 -15.81 -1.54
N PHE A 138 -10.87 -15.65 -1.66
CA PHE A 138 -10.25 -14.82 -2.68
C PHE A 138 -9.24 -15.56 -3.55
N ASP A 139 -9.17 -15.17 -4.82
CA ASP A 139 -8.20 -15.69 -5.80
C ASP A 139 -6.87 -14.93 -5.74
N ALA A 140 -6.91 -13.67 -5.30
CA ALA A 140 -5.71 -12.87 -5.07
C ALA A 140 -5.89 -11.92 -3.88
N VAL A 141 -4.79 -11.69 -3.16
CA VAL A 141 -4.66 -10.63 -2.17
C VAL A 141 -3.57 -9.66 -2.65
N LEU A 142 -3.90 -8.38 -2.72
CA LEU A 142 -2.99 -7.29 -3.05
C LEU A 142 -2.75 -6.46 -1.79
N ASN A 143 -1.50 -6.26 -1.37
CA ASN A 143 -1.18 -5.36 -0.26
C ASN A 143 -0.03 -4.44 -0.65
N VAL A 144 -0.32 -3.14 -0.69
CA VAL A 144 0.58 -2.10 -1.21
C VAL A 144 0.90 -1.10 -0.12
N GLU A 145 2.17 -1.10 0.33
CA GLU A 145 2.73 -0.10 1.25
C GLU A 145 1.89 0.12 2.52
N ALA A 146 1.52 -0.97 3.20
CA ALA A 146 0.62 -0.90 4.34
C ALA A 146 1.11 -1.67 5.57
N SER A 147 1.66 -2.86 5.38
CA SER A 147 1.94 -3.78 6.48
C SER A 147 3.09 -3.34 7.41
N HIS A 148 3.90 -2.36 7.01
CA HIS A 148 4.86 -1.71 7.90
C HIS A 148 4.19 -1.02 9.10
N ALA A 149 2.92 -0.64 8.96
CA ALA A 149 2.11 -0.01 10.00
C ALA A 149 1.34 -1.02 10.88
N TYR A 150 1.38 -2.32 10.59
CA TYR A 150 0.63 -3.31 11.37
C TYR A 150 1.32 -3.64 12.69
N PRO A 151 0.58 -3.63 13.80
CA PRO A 151 1.08 -4.02 15.12
C PRO A 151 1.54 -5.48 15.22
N HIS A 152 0.83 -6.40 14.54
CA HIS A 152 1.05 -7.84 14.58
C HIS A 152 1.15 -8.41 13.16
N PHE A 153 2.33 -8.25 12.56
CA PHE A 153 2.58 -8.67 11.17
C PHE A 153 2.36 -10.17 10.94
N ASP A 154 2.63 -11.00 11.93
CA ASP A 154 2.37 -12.44 11.92
C ASP A 154 0.88 -12.79 11.75
N ARG A 155 0.00 -12.06 12.45
CA ARG A 155 -1.46 -12.22 12.32
C ARG A 155 -1.93 -11.84 10.93
N PHE A 156 -1.48 -10.70 10.43
CA PHE A 156 -1.77 -10.31 9.05
C PHE A 156 -1.37 -11.40 8.05
N LEU A 157 -0.16 -11.92 8.15
CA LEU A 157 0.30 -12.98 7.24
C LEU A 157 -0.56 -14.26 7.35
N SER A 158 -0.96 -14.64 8.57
CA SER A 158 -1.86 -15.78 8.79
C SER A 158 -3.22 -15.57 8.12
N GLU A 159 -3.77 -14.35 8.19
CA GLU A 159 -5.03 -14.00 7.53
C GLU A 159 -4.91 -14.03 6.00
N MET A 160 -3.78 -13.58 5.43
CA MET A 160 -3.53 -13.66 3.98
C MET A 160 -3.56 -15.11 3.49
N VAL A 161 -2.88 -16.00 4.22
CA VAL A 161 -2.89 -17.45 3.91
C VAL A 161 -4.30 -18.04 4.04
N ARG A 162 -5.03 -17.66 5.09
CA ARG A 162 -6.36 -18.20 5.37
C ARG A 162 -7.38 -17.85 4.28
N VAL A 163 -7.43 -16.58 3.88
CA VAL A 163 -8.45 -16.11 2.92
C VAL A 163 -8.15 -16.47 1.47
N LEU A 164 -6.90 -16.77 1.13
CA LEU A 164 -6.52 -17.23 -0.20
C LEU A 164 -6.99 -18.65 -0.47
N ARG A 165 -7.54 -18.88 -1.66
CA ARG A 165 -7.82 -20.22 -2.20
C ARG A 165 -6.53 -20.95 -2.55
N PRO A 166 -6.55 -22.29 -2.62
CA PRO A 166 -5.50 -23.03 -3.33
C PRO A 166 -5.32 -22.49 -4.75
N GLY A 167 -4.08 -22.31 -5.19
CA GLY A 167 -3.72 -21.61 -6.44
C GLY A 167 -3.84 -20.09 -6.39
N GLY A 168 -4.24 -19.52 -5.25
CA GLY A 168 -4.39 -18.08 -5.08
C GLY A 168 -3.05 -17.34 -4.93
N HIS A 169 -3.04 -16.05 -5.25
CA HIS A 169 -1.84 -15.22 -5.33
C HIS A 169 -1.80 -14.18 -4.22
N PHE A 170 -0.68 -14.07 -3.51
CA PHE A 170 -0.39 -12.95 -2.62
C PHE A 170 0.63 -12.02 -3.30
N LEU A 171 0.16 -10.83 -3.70
CA LEU A 171 0.91 -9.79 -4.40
C LEU A 171 1.22 -8.71 -3.39
N TYR A 172 2.48 -8.61 -2.99
CA TYR A 172 2.86 -7.85 -1.82
C TYR A 172 4.01 -6.89 -2.14
N VAL A 173 3.86 -5.64 -1.76
CA VAL A 173 4.91 -4.64 -1.86
C VAL A 173 4.93 -3.76 -0.62
N ASP A 174 6.08 -3.63 0.03
CA ASP A 174 6.25 -2.82 1.23
C ASP A 174 7.73 -2.54 1.50
N PHE A 175 8.00 -1.76 2.55
CA PHE A 175 9.34 -1.45 3.01
C PHE A 175 9.55 -1.76 4.48
N ARG A 176 10.82 -1.98 4.84
CA ARG A 176 11.27 -2.12 6.24
C ARG A 176 12.61 -1.41 6.41
N GLY A 177 12.86 -0.96 7.65
CA GLY A 177 14.18 -0.51 8.07
C GLY A 177 15.13 -1.68 8.32
N PHE A 178 16.44 -1.43 8.20
CA PHE A 178 17.49 -2.47 8.28
C PHE A 178 17.45 -3.31 9.58
N LEU A 179 16.93 -2.77 10.69
CA LEU A 179 16.78 -3.52 11.95
C LEU A 179 15.63 -4.55 11.92
N GLU A 180 14.79 -4.50 10.89
CA GLU A 180 13.62 -5.38 10.74
C GLU A 180 13.82 -6.41 9.61
N TYR A 181 14.90 -6.35 8.83
CA TYR A 181 15.09 -7.19 7.64
C TYR A 181 15.05 -8.69 7.94
N ASP A 182 15.85 -9.14 8.90
CA ASP A 182 15.93 -10.56 9.24
C ASP A 182 14.59 -11.11 9.73
N ALA A 183 13.88 -10.34 10.55
CA ALA A 183 12.55 -10.72 11.04
C ALA A 183 11.51 -10.72 9.92
N TRP A 184 11.59 -9.76 9.00
CA TRP A 184 10.71 -9.68 7.83
C TRP A 184 10.94 -10.83 6.87
N ASP A 185 12.19 -11.10 6.51
CA ASP A 185 12.56 -12.21 5.64
C ASP A 185 12.19 -13.57 6.26
N ALA A 186 12.44 -13.75 7.55
CA ALA A 186 12.07 -14.99 8.26
C ALA A 186 10.55 -15.20 8.29
N ALA A 187 9.77 -14.15 8.55
CA ALA A 187 8.31 -14.23 8.57
C ALA A 187 7.74 -14.60 7.19
N LEU A 188 8.27 -13.99 6.11
CA LEU A 188 7.82 -14.28 4.75
C LEU A 188 8.28 -15.67 4.27
N ALA A 189 9.49 -16.08 4.61
CA ALA A 189 10.00 -17.43 4.28
C ALA A 189 9.27 -18.57 5.04
N GLY A 190 8.70 -18.26 6.19
CA GLY A 190 7.93 -19.20 7.01
C GLY A 190 6.48 -19.39 6.56
N LEU A 191 6.02 -18.67 5.53
CA LEU A 191 4.66 -18.82 5.03
C LEU A 191 4.48 -20.18 4.33
N PRO A 192 3.33 -20.86 4.49
CA PRO A 192 2.95 -22.02 3.71
C PRO A 192 2.49 -21.59 2.29
N LEU A 193 3.28 -20.75 1.65
CA LEU A 193 3.09 -20.24 0.30
C LEU A 193 4.41 -20.39 -0.47
N ARG A 194 4.32 -20.75 -1.72
CA ARG A 194 5.50 -20.79 -2.60
C ARG A 194 5.83 -19.40 -3.08
N MET A 195 7.06 -18.94 -2.79
CA MET A 195 7.56 -17.66 -3.31
C MET A 195 7.90 -17.80 -4.80
N GLU A 196 7.20 -17.09 -5.65
CA GLU A 196 7.43 -17.04 -7.10
C GLU A 196 8.48 -16.00 -7.48
N SER A 197 8.42 -14.83 -6.84
CA SER A 197 9.39 -13.76 -7.07
C SER A 197 9.63 -12.90 -5.83
N LYS A 198 10.86 -12.36 -5.73
CA LYS A 198 11.27 -11.30 -4.80
C LYS A 198 12.12 -10.30 -5.54
N ARG A 199 11.81 -9.02 -5.43
CA ARG A 199 12.53 -7.94 -6.10
C ARG A 199 12.73 -6.76 -5.16
N GLU A 200 13.94 -6.24 -5.03
CA GLU A 200 14.21 -4.96 -4.38
C GLU A 200 14.02 -3.84 -5.41
N ILE A 201 13.26 -2.83 -5.04
CA ILE A 201 12.82 -1.76 -5.94
C ILE A 201 13.17 -0.36 -5.43
N ASN A 202 14.18 -0.23 -4.56
CA ASN A 202 14.60 1.07 -4.03
C ASN A 202 14.88 2.12 -5.11
N PRO A 203 15.62 1.82 -6.21
CA PRO A 203 15.88 2.80 -7.26
C PRO A 203 14.60 3.28 -7.95
N ASP A 204 13.66 2.35 -8.16
CA ASP A 204 12.40 2.64 -8.85
C ASP A 204 11.48 3.52 -7.98
N VAL A 205 11.44 3.26 -6.66
CA VAL A 205 10.69 4.09 -5.71
C VAL A 205 11.33 5.46 -5.53
N LEU A 206 12.66 5.57 -5.50
CA LEU A 206 13.35 6.86 -5.47
C LEU A 206 12.99 7.73 -6.67
N ARG A 207 13.00 7.16 -7.90
CA ARG A 207 12.55 7.88 -9.10
C ARG A 207 11.07 8.30 -9.01
N GLY A 208 10.22 7.41 -8.49
CA GLY A 208 8.82 7.74 -8.23
C GLY A 208 8.65 8.91 -7.25
N LEU A 209 9.39 8.92 -6.14
CA LEU A 209 9.39 10.00 -5.15
C LEU A 209 9.90 11.31 -5.73
N ASP A 210 11.01 11.30 -6.48
CA ASP A 210 11.58 12.51 -7.10
C ASP A 210 10.57 13.19 -8.03
N ASN A 211 9.82 12.39 -8.78
CA ASN A 211 8.84 12.89 -9.73
C ASN A 211 7.49 13.28 -9.09
N ASN A 212 7.14 12.70 -7.94
CA ASN A 212 5.81 12.84 -7.30
C ASN A 212 5.82 13.79 -6.09
N SER A 213 6.98 14.11 -5.53
CA SER A 213 7.10 14.80 -4.24
C SER A 213 6.48 16.21 -4.23
N GLY A 214 6.48 16.93 -5.35
CA GLY A 214 5.95 18.27 -5.45
C GLY A 214 4.50 18.39 -4.98
N LYS A 215 3.62 17.52 -5.49
CA LYS A 215 2.19 17.49 -5.14
C LYS A 215 1.97 17.29 -3.63
N TYR A 216 2.66 16.33 -3.03
CA TYR A 216 2.51 16.04 -1.60
C TYR A 216 3.10 17.12 -0.71
N LEU A 217 4.19 17.78 -1.13
CA LEU A 217 4.78 18.91 -0.42
C LEU A 217 3.85 20.12 -0.39
N ASP A 218 3.16 20.39 -1.49
CA ASP A 218 2.15 21.45 -1.57
C ASP A 218 0.96 21.17 -0.64
N LEU A 219 0.48 19.94 -0.59
CA LEU A 219 -0.56 19.51 0.34
C LEU A 219 -0.12 19.64 1.81
N VAL A 220 1.08 19.18 2.14
CA VAL A 220 1.66 19.32 3.47
C VAL A 220 1.79 20.80 3.85
N GLY A 221 2.24 21.64 2.92
CA GLY A 221 2.41 23.09 3.13
C GLY A 221 1.11 23.85 3.31
N SER A 222 0.06 23.48 2.57
CA SER A 222 -1.23 24.19 2.57
C SER A 222 -2.21 23.67 3.64
N ARG A 223 -2.20 22.36 3.95
CA ARG A 223 -3.23 21.73 4.77
C ARG A 223 -2.78 21.36 6.18
N LEU A 224 -1.50 21.14 6.43
CA LEU A 224 -1.03 20.80 7.77
C LEU A 224 -0.64 22.04 8.57
N PRO A 225 -0.97 22.07 9.89
CA PRO A 225 -0.43 23.04 10.81
C PRO A 225 1.11 23.08 10.75
N VAL A 226 1.71 24.24 10.90
CA VAL A 226 3.16 24.44 10.76
C VAL A 226 3.97 23.45 11.59
N LEU A 227 3.55 23.18 12.82
CA LEU A 227 4.22 22.22 13.73
C LEU A 227 4.19 20.76 13.24
N LEU A 228 3.22 20.39 12.40
CA LEU A 228 3.07 19.02 11.86
C LEU A 228 3.69 18.86 10.47
N ARG A 229 4.08 19.95 9.80
CA ARG A 229 4.69 19.90 8.46
C ARG A 229 5.96 19.04 8.39
N PRO A 230 6.91 19.10 9.34
CA PRO A 230 8.08 18.22 9.31
C PRO A 230 7.70 16.73 9.33
N PHE A 231 6.69 16.37 10.12
CA PHE A 231 6.18 15.01 10.17
C PHE A 231 5.45 14.61 8.87
N GLY A 232 4.62 15.49 8.32
CA GLY A 232 3.98 15.29 7.02
C GLY A 232 4.97 15.09 5.88
N ARG A 233 6.06 15.87 5.86
CA ARG A 233 7.17 15.72 4.88
C ARG A 233 7.87 14.37 5.02
N LEU A 234 8.15 13.95 6.27
CA LEU A 234 8.76 12.65 6.55
C LEU A 234 7.86 11.50 6.05
N PHE A 235 6.56 11.59 6.32
CA PHE A 235 5.57 10.62 5.89
C PHE A 235 5.43 10.54 4.36
N ALA A 236 5.48 11.68 3.69
CA ALA A 236 5.45 11.77 2.23
C ALA A 236 6.76 11.32 1.54
N GLY A 237 7.78 10.89 2.29
CA GLY A 237 9.07 10.49 1.72
C GLY A 237 9.80 11.60 0.98
N ALA A 238 9.62 12.87 1.38
CA ALA A 238 10.21 14.01 0.68
C ALA A 238 11.75 13.91 0.56
N PRO A 239 12.38 14.35 -0.55
CA PRO A 239 13.80 14.13 -0.86
C PRO A 239 14.84 14.57 0.18
N ASP A 240 14.50 15.52 1.04
CA ASP A 240 15.36 16.02 2.12
C ASP A 240 15.17 15.31 3.46
N THR A 241 14.21 14.38 3.55
CA THR A 241 13.85 13.70 4.80
C THR A 241 14.77 12.52 5.14
N LEU A 242 14.70 12.09 6.41
CA LEU A 242 15.42 10.91 6.85
C LEU A 242 14.98 9.66 6.08
N MET A 243 13.68 9.47 5.85
CA MET A 243 13.15 8.29 5.15
C MET A 243 13.70 8.17 3.73
N TYR A 244 13.70 9.26 2.98
CA TYR A 244 14.29 9.31 1.63
C TYR A 244 15.79 8.97 1.65
N LYS A 245 16.55 9.58 2.58
CA LYS A 245 18.00 9.32 2.71
C LYS A 245 18.31 7.88 3.12
N GLU A 246 17.50 7.30 3.99
CA GLU A 246 17.68 5.90 4.40
C GLU A 246 17.33 4.93 3.26
N LEU A 247 16.32 5.24 2.44
CA LEU A 247 16.01 4.50 1.22
C LEU A 247 17.17 4.58 0.21
N GLN A 248 17.71 5.78 -0.01
CA GLN A 248 18.85 6.02 -0.91
C GLN A 248 20.13 5.27 -0.46
N ARG A 249 20.34 5.14 0.86
CA ARG A 249 21.49 4.45 1.45
C ARG A 249 21.30 2.94 1.58
N GLY A 250 20.15 2.39 1.21
CA GLY A 250 19.81 0.99 1.39
C GLY A 250 19.57 0.56 2.84
N ARG A 251 19.43 1.52 3.79
CA ARG A 251 19.05 1.24 5.17
C ARG A 251 17.54 1.08 5.35
N LEU A 252 16.78 1.48 4.37
CA LEU A 252 15.38 1.14 4.17
C LEU A 252 15.31 0.36 2.87
N SER A 253 14.74 -0.86 2.90
CA SER A 253 14.58 -1.71 1.72
C SER A 253 13.12 -1.77 1.35
N TYR A 254 12.84 -1.40 0.12
CA TYR A 254 11.52 -1.49 -0.49
C TYR A 254 11.51 -2.70 -1.41
N ARG A 255 10.60 -3.65 -1.15
CA ARG A 255 10.59 -4.94 -1.84
C ARG A 255 9.21 -5.32 -2.33
N MET A 256 9.19 -5.95 -3.49
CA MET A 256 8.00 -6.51 -4.12
C MET A 256 8.11 -8.03 -4.13
N TYR A 257 7.02 -8.69 -3.80
CA TYR A 257 6.94 -10.15 -3.70
C TYR A 257 5.70 -10.67 -4.41
N HIS A 258 5.82 -11.89 -4.92
CA HIS A 258 4.70 -12.68 -5.41
C HIS A 258 4.78 -14.07 -4.77
N PHE A 259 3.71 -14.48 -4.14
CA PHE A 259 3.55 -15.83 -3.57
C PHE A 259 2.32 -16.50 -4.15
N ILE A 260 2.34 -17.84 -4.16
CA ILE A 260 1.22 -18.69 -4.58
C ILE A 260 0.92 -19.68 -3.46
N LYS A 261 -0.37 -19.82 -3.13
CA LYS A 261 -0.85 -20.88 -2.21
C LYS A 261 -0.99 -22.16 -3.01
N ASP A 262 -0.20 -23.19 -2.64
CA ASP A 262 -0.26 -24.52 -3.28
C ASP A 262 -1.54 -25.26 -2.92
#